data_8b37578e7d5e54de3cd09b6b66d4d051
#
_entry.id   8b37578e7d5e54de3cd09b6b66d4d051
#
_cell.length_a   1.000
_cell.length_b   1.000
_cell.length_c   1.000
_cell.angle_alpha   90.00
_cell.angle_beta   90.00
_cell.angle_gamma   90.00
#
_symmetry.space_group_name_H-M   'P 1'
#
loop_
_entity.id
_entity.type
_entity.pdbx_description
1 polymer ?
#
loop_
_entity_poly.entity_id
_entity_poly.type
_entity_poly.pdbx_seq_one_letter_code
_entity_poly.pdbx_strand_id
1 'polypeptide(L)'
;KETLVVSFVGLKTKEMPLKKEPYRITMEAEATQLNDVVVTGYQTLSKERATGSFAVLTNKDFEHKLQPGIISRIEGMAAGLTNYKGDLRIRGKATISGVSTPLYVVDGVPYEGSLDAINPSEIANITILKDATAASIYGSRSANGVIVIMTKKGAGKSTIEYNGSVVITPLRDDRDYLNLMNSEELVDWQVEMFNTYHSPYSSSDKRYYQNEVLNLLYENEAGNISDDEMNRQLNIYRNRNNYNELKDNFLRTAITHQHNLALRGSSDRYQYSASVNYMQNILQTKGQDNDRVGFNLRSSYNFFEWLRADLGVVGSYTKADYDNGFTPSTYLTGGRASYQTLFDEDGNPLNWYQTKSQSEIDRLVGLGLNDESFYPLEEMHRKSYFSKSNYSNVNVALNVKVIEGLDVDLRYQLEKNNSLVQNYYAPQSYTLRNQINNSSIVNADGSIKHLIPEGGYIDETRSDKNSYTLRAQINFNRTFDEKHEVSAIAGGERRAVHSTSTYVEKYGYDKVTVAHNY
;
A
#
# COMPACT_ATOMS: atom_id res chain seq x y z
N LYS A 1 -9.43 53.62 24.81
CA LYS A 1 -10.90 53.35 24.83
C LYS A 1 -11.06 51.92 25.32
N GLU A 2 -11.65 51.73 26.47
CA GLU A 2 -11.88 50.41 27.04
C GLU A 2 -13.11 49.77 26.38
N THR A 3 -12.98 48.49 26.01
CA THR A 3 -14.03 47.73 25.33
C THR A 3 -14.48 46.58 26.23
N LEU A 4 -15.80 46.43 26.40
CA LEU A 4 -16.39 45.29 27.10
C LEU A 4 -16.61 44.19 26.07
N VAL A 5 -16.02 43.03 26.31
CA VAL A 5 -16.20 41.82 25.48
C VAL A 5 -17.09 40.86 26.26
N VAL A 6 -18.23 40.50 25.67
CA VAL A 6 -19.18 39.56 26.27
C VAL A 6 -19.25 38.33 25.37
N SER A 7 -18.89 37.16 25.90
CA SER A 7 -18.97 35.87 25.22
C SER A 7 -19.73 34.87 26.08
N PHE A 8 -20.50 34.02 25.40
CA PHE A 8 -21.19 32.89 26.00
C PHE A 8 -21.20 31.73 25.05
N VAL A 9 -21.09 30.53 25.54
CA VAL A 9 -21.07 29.33 24.70
C VAL A 9 -22.35 29.23 23.86
N GLY A 10 -22.20 29.16 22.52
CA GLY A 10 -23.33 29.12 21.58
C GLY A 10 -23.89 30.48 21.16
N LEU A 11 -23.30 31.59 21.62
CA LEU A 11 -23.71 32.94 21.24
C LEU A 11 -22.54 33.73 20.63
N LYS A 12 -22.84 34.58 19.63
CA LYS A 12 -21.83 35.45 18.99
C LYS A 12 -21.22 36.40 20.02
N THR A 13 -19.89 36.39 20.14
CA THR A 13 -19.15 37.34 20.94
C THR A 13 -19.48 38.78 20.52
N LYS A 14 -19.86 39.60 21.45
CA LYS A 14 -20.21 41.00 21.20
C LYS A 14 -19.23 41.93 21.90
N GLU A 15 -18.66 42.83 21.13
CA GLU A 15 -17.77 43.88 21.62
C GLU A 15 -18.50 45.22 21.63
N MET A 16 -18.39 45.96 22.73
CA MET A 16 -19.00 47.27 22.84
C MET A 16 -18.15 48.19 23.74
N PRO A 17 -18.19 49.50 23.50
CA PRO A 17 -17.46 50.47 24.33
C PRO A 17 -17.98 50.47 25.77
N LEU A 18 -17.10 50.59 26.74
CA LEU A 18 -17.44 50.64 28.17
C LEU A 18 -18.24 51.91 28.46
N LYS A 19 -19.44 51.78 29.03
CA LYS A 19 -20.32 52.88 29.46
C LYS A 19 -20.55 52.81 30.97
N LYS A 20 -20.89 53.95 31.58
CA LYS A 20 -21.19 54.06 33.04
C LYS A 20 -22.61 53.62 33.42
N GLU A 21 -23.44 53.26 32.44
CA GLU A 21 -24.84 52.88 32.62
C GLU A 21 -25.00 51.35 32.55
N PRO A 22 -26.05 50.76 33.15
CA PRO A 22 -26.28 49.33 33.10
C PRO A 22 -26.51 48.86 31.65
N TYR A 23 -25.83 47.75 31.25
CA TYR A 23 -25.96 47.15 29.94
C TYR A 23 -27.16 46.20 29.90
N ARG A 24 -27.98 46.35 28.87
CA ARG A 24 -28.89 45.29 28.42
C ARG A 24 -28.33 44.73 27.11
N ILE A 25 -27.71 43.54 27.20
CA ILE A 25 -27.01 42.94 26.04
C ILE A 25 -27.87 41.81 25.51
N THR A 26 -28.40 41.99 24.29
CA THR A 26 -29.02 40.90 23.54
C THR A 26 -27.93 40.24 22.71
N MET A 27 -27.65 39.00 22.99
CA MET A 27 -26.72 38.19 22.24
C MET A 27 -27.49 37.39 21.18
N GLU A 28 -26.93 37.32 19.99
CA GLU A 28 -27.46 36.48 18.91
C GLU A 28 -26.89 35.09 19.08
N ALA A 29 -27.73 34.08 18.86
CA ALA A 29 -27.22 32.71 18.76
C ALA A 29 -26.12 32.66 17.69
N GLU A 30 -24.94 32.23 18.07
CA GLU A 30 -23.96 31.79 17.10
C GLU A 30 -24.51 30.48 16.59
N ALA A 31 -25.16 30.54 15.44
CA ALA A 31 -25.46 29.35 14.68
C ALA A 31 -24.11 28.78 14.23
N THR A 32 -23.40 28.14 15.15
CA THR A 32 -22.47 27.08 14.83
C THR A 32 -23.37 25.94 14.33
N GLN A 33 -23.99 26.14 13.19
CA GLN A 33 -24.37 25.04 12.35
C GLN A 33 -23.05 24.38 11.93
N LEU A 34 -22.48 23.61 12.79
CA LEU A 34 -21.92 22.33 12.37
C LEU A 34 -23.11 21.58 11.78
N ASN A 35 -23.44 21.90 10.54
CA ASN A 35 -24.25 21.03 9.73
C ASN A 35 -23.40 19.78 9.57
N ASP A 36 -23.53 18.84 10.51
CA ASP A 36 -23.07 17.48 10.41
C ASP A 36 -23.81 16.87 9.21
N VAL A 37 -23.31 17.14 8.01
CA VAL A 37 -23.89 16.62 6.77
C VAL A 37 -23.22 15.31 6.43
N VAL A 38 -24.00 14.35 6.05
CA VAL A 38 -23.56 13.06 5.52
C VAL A 38 -23.56 13.15 3.99
N VAL A 39 -22.38 13.06 3.39
CA VAL A 39 -22.25 13.02 1.94
C VAL A 39 -22.28 11.56 1.51
N THR A 40 -23.35 11.17 0.81
CA THR A 40 -23.51 9.81 0.29
C THR A 40 -22.93 9.63 -1.11
N GLY A 41 -22.37 10.69 -1.71
CA GLY A 41 -21.83 10.70 -3.07
C GLY A 41 -22.86 11.04 -4.16
N TYR A 42 -24.14 10.77 -3.93
CA TYR A 42 -25.24 11.19 -4.80
C TYR A 42 -25.99 12.40 -4.25
N GLN A 43 -26.04 12.53 -2.95
CA GLN A 43 -26.68 13.62 -2.24
C GLN A 43 -25.95 13.95 -0.94
N THR A 44 -26.22 15.15 -0.44
CA THR A 44 -25.78 15.59 0.89
C THR A 44 -27.02 15.65 1.78
N LEU A 45 -27.03 14.92 2.87
CA LEU A 45 -28.13 14.86 3.83
C LEU A 45 -27.69 15.45 5.16
N SER A 46 -28.62 16.05 5.90
CA SER A 46 -28.35 16.32 7.32
C SER A 46 -28.23 14.99 8.09
N LYS A 47 -27.46 14.97 9.16
CA LYS A 47 -27.21 13.78 9.97
C LYS A 47 -28.50 13.16 10.53
N GLU A 48 -29.48 14.01 10.84
CA GLU A 48 -30.79 13.58 11.34
C GLU A 48 -31.60 12.82 10.26
N ARG A 49 -31.36 13.10 8.99
CA ARG A 49 -32.05 12.47 7.85
C ARG A 49 -31.35 11.25 7.32
N ALA A 50 -30.09 11.06 7.70
CA ALA A 50 -29.33 9.89 7.28
C ALA A 50 -29.72 8.69 8.15
N THR A 51 -30.62 7.84 7.64
CA THR A 51 -31.20 6.66 8.33
C THR A 51 -30.30 5.46 8.23
N GLY A 52 -29.09 5.45 8.21
CA GLY A 52 -28.20 4.29 8.14
C GLY A 52 -27.05 4.37 9.13
N SER A 53 -26.29 3.29 9.26
CA SER A 53 -25.06 3.29 10.03
C SER A 53 -23.91 3.85 9.19
N PHE A 54 -23.41 5.00 9.56
CA PHE A 54 -22.30 5.67 8.90
C PHE A 54 -21.30 6.24 9.90
N ALA A 55 -20.11 6.59 9.45
CA ALA A 55 -19.16 7.41 10.18
C ALA A 55 -18.61 8.49 9.24
N VAL A 56 -18.43 9.68 9.76
CA VAL A 56 -17.81 10.80 9.03
C VAL A 56 -16.48 11.13 9.72
N LEU A 57 -15.41 11.15 8.94
CA LEU A 57 -14.08 11.57 9.35
C LEU A 57 -13.78 12.88 8.62
N THR A 58 -13.49 13.92 9.34
CA THR A 58 -13.08 15.22 8.78
C THR A 58 -11.58 15.28 8.59
N ASN A 59 -11.08 16.18 7.76
CA ASN A 59 -9.64 16.38 7.59
C ASN A 59 -8.90 16.53 8.94
N LYS A 60 -9.50 17.25 9.91
CA LYS A 60 -8.94 17.48 11.24
C LYS A 60 -8.67 16.19 12.02
N ASP A 61 -9.46 15.15 11.79
CA ASP A 61 -9.32 13.88 12.49
C ASP A 61 -8.06 13.11 12.08
N PHE A 62 -7.58 13.28 10.86
CA PHE A 62 -6.46 12.50 10.30
C PHE A 62 -5.30 13.34 9.72
N GLU A 63 -5.39 14.67 9.66
CA GLU A 63 -4.33 15.53 9.11
C GLU A 63 -3.00 15.44 9.87
N HIS A 64 -3.06 15.18 11.18
CA HIS A 64 -1.88 15.02 12.03
C HIS A 64 -1.22 13.63 11.91
N LYS A 65 -1.88 12.68 11.25
CA LYS A 65 -1.28 11.37 10.97
C LYS A 65 -0.40 11.46 9.75
N LEU A 66 0.90 11.19 9.91
CA LEU A 66 1.91 11.38 8.87
C LEU A 66 2.11 10.16 7.96
N GLN A 67 1.33 9.08 8.14
CA GLN A 67 1.43 7.89 7.29
C GLN A 67 1.18 8.26 5.82
N PRO A 68 1.93 7.64 4.87
CA PRO A 68 1.89 7.98 3.45
C PRO A 68 0.54 7.78 2.78
N GLY A 69 -0.15 6.67 3.12
CA GLY A 69 -1.42 6.27 2.50
C GLY A 69 -2.64 6.67 3.31
N ILE A 70 -3.76 6.88 2.62
CA ILE A 70 -5.04 7.19 3.28
C ILE A 70 -5.55 6.04 4.14
N ILE A 71 -5.32 4.79 3.72
CA ILE A 71 -5.73 3.58 4.46
C ILE A 71 -5.17 3.59 5.88
N SER A 72 -3.86 3.77 6.01
CA SER A 72 -3.18 3.79 7.32
C SER A 72 -3.52 5.02 8.17
N ARG A 73 -3.95 6.11 7.54
CA ARG A 73 -4.41 7.30 8.29
C ARG A 73 -5.78 7.09 8.93
N ILE A 74 -6.70 6.38 8.25
CA ILE A 74 -8.08 6.20 8.74
C ILE A 74 -8.31 4.89 9.48
N GLU A 75 -7.32 4.00 9.47
CA GLU A 75 -7.39 2.73 10.19
C GLU A 75 -7.69 2.96 11.67
N GLY A 76 -8.67 2.20 12.22
CA GLY A 76 -9.08 2.30 13.62
C GLY A 76 -9.87 3.57 13.99
N MET A 77 -10.09 4.51 13.06
CA MET A 77 -10.79 5.77 13.35
C MET A 77 -12.32 5.65 13.32
N ALA A 78 -12.83 4.61 12.73
CA ALA A 78 -14.27 4.35 12.69
C ALA A 78 -14.58 2.93 13.15
N ALA A 79 -15.57 2.79 14.03
CA ALA A 79 -15.99 1.48 14.51
C ALA A 79 -16.37 0.56 13.34
N GLY A 80 -15.82 -0.66 13.31
CA GLY A 80 -16.00 -1.65 12.24
C GLY A 80 -15.15 -1.44 10.99
N LEU A 81 -14.29 -0.42 10.94
CA LEU A 81 -13.29 -0.24 9.88
C LEU A 81 -11.98 -0.88 10.32
N THR A 82 -11.52 -1.88 9.58
CA THR A 82 -10.28 -2.61 9.85
C THR A 82 -9.41 -2.66 8.59
N ASN A 83 -8.11 -2.74 8.79
CA ASN A 83 -7.15 -3.00 7.72
C ASN A 83 -6.66 -4.45 7.83
N TYR A 84 -6.70 -5.18 6.75
CA TYR A 84 -6.15 -6.53 6.68
C TYR A 84 -5.25 -6.65 5.46
N LYS A 85 -3.94 -6.73 5.70
CA LYS A 85 -2.91 -6.84 4.64
C LYS A 85 -2.98 -5.73 3.58
N GLY A 86 -3.30 -4.49 3.99
CA GLY A 86 -3.42 -3.35 3.08
C GLY A 86 -4.83 -3.11 2.53
N ASP A 87 -5.78 -4.01 2.75
CA ASP A 87 -7.17 -3.86 2.32
C ASP A 87 -8.07 -3.38 3.47
N LEU A 88 -8.75 -2.26 3.27
CA LEU A 88 -9.80 -1.82 4.20
C LEU A 88 -11.00 -2.76 4.12
N ARG A 89 -11.56 -3.07 5.28
CA ARG A 89 -12.78 -3.86 5.42
C ARG A 89 -13.74 -3.18 6.36
N ILE A 90 -15.03 -3.25 6.01
CA ILE A 90 -16.10 -2.74 6.84
C ILE A 90 -16.84 -3.94 7.43
N ARG A 91 -16.89 -4.02 8.79
CA ARG A 91 -17.51 -5.13 9.54
C ARG A 91 -16.93 -6.52 9.25
N GLY A 92 -15.64 -6.58 8.82
CA GLY A 92 -14.95 -7.84 8.58
C GLY A 92 -15.10 -8.39 7.17
N LYS A 93 -14.82 -9.68 6.99
CA LYS A 93 -14.89 -10.38 5.69
C LYS A 93 -16.30 -10.92 5.46
N ALA A 94 -17.01 -10.41 4.47
CA ALA A 94 -18.37 -10.81 4.15
C ALA A 94 -18.48 -12.00 3.16
N THR A 95 -17.34 -12.45 2.59
CA THR A 95 -17.31 -13.51 1.57
C THR A 95 -16.12 -14.44 1.77
N ILE A 96 -16.27 -15.72 1.44
CA ILE A 96 -15.20 -16.71 1.53
C ILE A 96 -14.22 -16.55 0.36
N SER A 97 -14.70 -16.40 -0.86
CA SER A 97 -13.90 -16.41 -2.10
C SER A 97 -14.03 -15.15 -2.95
N GLY A 98 -14.94 -14.23 -2.61
CA GLY A 98 -15.19 -13.01 -3.38
C GLY A 98 -14.36 -11.81 -2.90
N VAL A 99 -14.46 -10.69 -3.64
CA VAL A 99 -13.88 -9.40 -3.27
C VAL A 99 -14.53 -8.92 -1.98
N SER A 100 -13.74 -8.60 -0.97
CA SER A 100 -14.19 -8.12 0.36
C SER A 100 -13.87 -6.62 0.60
N THR A 101 -13.28 -5.94 -0.38
CA THR A 101 -13.00 -4.51 -0.30
C THR A 101 -14.28 -3.69 -0.50
N PRO A 102 -14.46 -2.58 0.23
CA PRO A 102 -15.58 -1.67 0.03
C PRO A 102 -15.50 -0.97 -1.33
N LEU A 103 -16.62 -0.43 -1.79
CA LEU A 103 -16.64 0.46 -2.94
C LEU A 103 -16.07 1.82 -2.55
N TYR A 104 -15.10 2.31 -3.30
CA TYR A 104 -14.60 3.68 -3.16
C TYR A 104 -15.34 4.62 -4.10
N VAL A 105 -15.69 5.79 -3.59
CA VAL A 105 -16.35 6.85 -4.33
C VAL A 105 -15.58 8.14 -4.08
N VAL A 106 -15.09 8.79 -5.12
CA VAL A 106 -14.34 10.05 -5.01
C VAL A 106 -15.13 11.16 -5.68
N ASP A 107 -15.44 12.21 -4.91
CA ASP A 107 -16.24 13.36 -5.35
C ASP A 107 -17.54 12.98 -6.06
N GLY A 108 -18.19 11.94 -5.53
CA GLY A 108 -19.49 11.46 -5.95
C GLY A 108 -19.49 10.49 -7.12
N VAL A 109 -18.34 10.01 -7.60
CA VAL A 109 -18.26 9.03 -8.68
C VAL A 109 -17.48 7.78 -8.20
N PRO A 110 -17.91 6.55 -8.55
CA PRO A 110 -17.14 5.36 -8.27
C PRO A 110 -15.71 5.44 -8.81
N TYR A 111 -14.75 5.06 -7.98
CA TYR A 111 -13.33 5.19 -8.23
C TYR A 111 -12.69 3.80 -8.42
N GLU A 112 -11.92 3.63 -9.50
CA GLU A 112 -11.24 2.37 -9.85
C GLU A 112 -9.71 2.44 -9.74
N GLY A 113 -9.18 3.63 -9.42
CA GLY A 113 -7.75 3.82 -9.23
C GLY A 113 -7.25 3.25 -7.90
N SER A 114 -5.93 3.23 -7.72
CA SER A 114 -5.35 2.95 -6.41
C SER A 114 -5.62 4.08 -5.43
N LEU A 115 -5.95 3.75 -4.19
CA LEU A 115 -6.09 4.75 -3.12
C LEU A 115 -4.77 5.51 -2.86
N ASP A 116 -3.64 4.92 -3.22
CA ASP A 116 -2.35 5.58 -3.14
C ASP A 116 -2.21 6.75 -4.12
N ALA A 117 -3.02 6.78 -5.19
CA ALA A 117 -3.07 7.93 -6.10
C ALA A 117 -3.75 9.16 -5.48
N ILE A 118 -4.50 8.98 -4.38
CA ILE A 118 -5.19 10.06 -3.67
C ILE A 118 -4.26 10.63 -2.60
N ASN A 119 -3.92 11.92 -2.72
CA ASN A 119 -3.14 12.59 -1.69
C ASN A 119 -4.01 12.85 -0.45
N PRO A 120 -3.65 12.33 0.73
CA PRO A 120 -4.43 12.56 1.96
C PRO A 120 -4.59 14.03 2.34
N SER A 121 -3.62 14.90 1.99
CA SER A 121 -3.68 16.34 2.27
C SER A 121 -4.77 17.06 1.47
N GLU A 122 -5.25 16.46 0.38
CA GLU A 122 -6.32 17.00 -0.47
C GLU A 122 -7.72 16.55 -0.05
N ILE A 123 -7.84 15.69 0.96
CA ILE A 123 -9.12 15.16 1.41
C ILE A 123 -9.76 16.14 2.39
N ALA A 124 -11.00 16.51 2.15
CA ALA A 124 -11.81 17.33 3.05
C ALA A 124 -12.51 16.48 4.10
N ASN A 125 -13.18 15.40 3.69
CA ASN A 125 -13.83 14.44 4.57
C ASN A 125 -13.95 13.06 3.91
N ILE A 126 -14.18 12.06 4.76
CA ILE A 126 -14.44 10.68 4.38
C ILE A 126 -15.70 10.22 5.08
N THR A 127 -16.69 9.77 4.32
CA THR A 127 -17.90 9.16 4.86
C THR A 127 -17.86 7.65 4.62
N ILE A 128 -18.03 6.88 5.68
CA ILE A 128 -18.03 5.41 5.65
C ILE A 128 -19.47 4.93 5.82
N LEU A 129 -20.08 4.40 4.75
CA LEU A 129 -21.42 3.83 4.75
C LEU A 129 -21.31 2.33 5.07
N LYS A 130 -21.82 1.95 6.26
CA LYS A 130 -21.52 0.63 6.85
C LYS A 130 -22.62 -0.40 6.64
N ASP A 131 -23.81 0.00 6.23
CA ASP A 131 -24.94 -0.90 6.05
C ASP A 131 -25.60 -0.75 4.68
N ALA A 132 -26.46 -1.72 4.35
CA ALA A 132 -27.15 -1.77 3.08
C ALA A 132 -28.11 -0.57 2.87
N THR A 133 -28.71 -0.02 3.93
CA THR A 133 -29.61 1.13 3.83
C THR A 133 -28.84 2.37 3.38
N ALA A 134 -27.70 2.65 4.03
CA ALA A 134 -26.85 3.78 3.67
C ALA A 134 -26.18 3.62 2.29
N ALA A 135 -25.94 2.37 1.89
CA ALA A 135 -25.22 2.03 0.67
C ALA A 135 -26.10 1.64 -0.52
N SER A 136 -27.41 1.50 -0.32
CA SER A 136 -28.38 0.96 -1.31
C SER A 136 -28.36 1.66 -2.66
N ILE A 137 -28.08 2.95 -2.66
CA ILE A 137 -28.00 3.79 -3.87
C ILE A 137 -26.88 3.33 -4.85
N TYR A 138 -25.91 2.52 -4.37
CA TYR A 138 -24.81 1.99 -5.17
C TYR A 138 -25.08 0.54 -5.67
N GLY A 139 -26.25 -0.01 -5.36
CA GLY A 139 -26.67 -1.33 -5.79
C GLY A 139 -25.76 -2.46 -5.26
N SER A 140 -25.60 -3.52 -6.03
CA SER A 140 -24.82 -4.72 -5.64
C SER A 140 -23.34 -4.44 -5.35
N ARG A 141 -22.77 -3.36 -5.88
CA ARG A 141 -21.38 -2.97 -5.66
C ARG A 141 -21.11 -2.52 -4.22
N SER A 142 -22.12 -2.16 -3.47
CA SER A 142 -22.02 -1.71 -2.08
C SER A 142 -22.16 -2.82 -1.04
N ALA A 143 -22.17 -4.07 -1.47
CA ALA A 143 -22.35 -5.23 -0.57
C ALA A 143 -21.32 -5.28 0.59
N ASN A 144 -20.11 -4.78 0.37
CA ASN A 144 -19.04 -4.66 1.36
C ASN A 144 -18.97 -3.28 2.03
N GLY A 145 -20.00 -2.43 1.85
CA GLY A 145 -20.03 -1.03 2.27
C GLY A 145 -19.41 -0.09 1.25
N VAL A 146 -19.48 1.22 1.54
CA VAL A 146 -18.98 2.27 0.65
C VAL A 146 -18.14 3.27 1.45
N ILE A 147 -17.01 3.67 0.90
CA ILE A 147 -16.15 4.74 1.43
C ILE A 147 -16.21 5.91 0.45
N VAL A 148 -16.87 6.99 0.85
CA VAL A 148 -17.00 8.21 0.07
C VAL A 148 -15.93 9.20 0.51
N ILE A 149 -15.07 9.59 -0.41
CA ILE A 149 -13.97 10.53 -0.21
C ILE A 149 -14.33 11.83 -0.91
N MET A 150 -14.38 12.93 -0.17
CA MET A 150 -14.56 14.25 -0.72
C MET A 150 -13.26 15.04 -0.66
N THR A 151 -12.85 15.63 -1.77
CA THR A 151 -11.63 16.43 -1.81
C THR A 151 -11.91 17.91 -1.50
N LYS A 152 -10.84 18.60 -1.05
CA LYS A 152 -10.91 20.03 -0.72
C LYS A 152 -11.24 20.86 -1.95
N LYS A 153 -12.14 21.82 -1.80
CA LYS A 153 -12.52 22.79 -2.83
C LYS A 153 -11.92 24.17 -2.52
N GLY A 154 -11.82 25.03 -3.50
CA GLY A 154 -11.47 26.44 -3.28
C GLY A 154 -12.55 27.16 -2.45
N ALA A 155 -12.14 27.98 -1.52
CA ALA A 155 -13.03 28.80 -0.70
C ALA A 155 -12.36 30.12 -0.32
N GLY A 156 -13.09 31.22 -0.36
CA GLY A 156 -12.61 32.54 0.05
C GLY A 156 -11.48 33.11 -0.84
N LYS A 157 -10.61 33.93 -0.25
CA LYS A 157 -9.48 34.54 -0.95
C LYS A 157 -8.48 33.48 -1.40
N SER A 158 -7.75 33.78 -2.48
CA SER A 158 -6.67 32.92 -2.97
C SER A 158 -5.64 32.66 -1.89
N THR A 159 -5.33 31.39 -1.65
CA THR A 159 -4.34 30.94 -0.65
C THR A 159 -3.37 29.96 -1.30
N ILE A 160 -2.12 30.08 -0.90
CA ILE A 160 -1.09 29.08 -1.19
C ILE A 160 -0.81 28.34 0.12
N GLU A 161 -0.90 27.03 0.08
CA GLU A 161 -0.68 26.14 1.22
C GLU A 161 0.45 25.16 0.87
N TYR A 162 1.47 25.11 1.71
CA TYR A 162 2.53 24.10 1.62
C TYR A 162 2.51 23.22 2.85
N ASN A 163 2.44 21.90 2.63
CA ASN A 163 2.55 20.88 3.67
C ASN A 163 3.75 19.99 3.35
N GLY A 164 4.74 20.00 4.24
CA GLY A 164 5.91 19.12 4.16
C GLY A 164 6.02 18.26 5.39
N SER A 165 6.41 17.01 5.22
CA SER A 165 6.72 16.12 6.33
C SER A 165 7.87 15.18 6.01
N VAL A 166 8.65 14.85 7.04
CA VAL A 166 9.67 13.81 7.02
C VAL A 166 9.38 12.85 8.15
N VAL A 167 9.19 11.59 7.83
CA VAL A 167 9.00 10.51 8.80
C VAL A 167 10.25 9.65 8.80
N ILE A 168 10.87 9.52 9.96
CA ILE A 168 12.06 8.70 10.18
C ILE A 168 11.64 7.52 11.03
N THR A 169 11.81 6.31 10.49
CA THR A 169 11.50 5.06 11.19
C THR A 169 12.81 4.32 11.44
N PRO A 170 13.37 4.43 12.64
CA PRO A 170 14.62 3.76 12.98
C PRO A 170 14.44 2.25 12.97
N LEU A 171 15.53 1.53 12.80
CA LEU A 171 15.57 0.09 13.01
C LEU A 171 15.32 -0.21 14.49
N ARG A 172 14.58 -1.27 14.76
CA ARG A 172 14.46 -1.82 16.11
C ARG A 172 15.73 -2.59 16.43
N ASP A 173 16.20 -2.44 17.65
CA ASP A 173 17.39 -3.14 18.13
C ASP A 173 17.05 -4.39 18.94
N ASP A 174 15.80 -4.54 19.36
CA ASP A 174 15.34 -5.63 20.18
C ASP A 174 14.96 -6.86 19.33
N ARG A 175 15.73 -7.88 19.46
CA ARG A 175 15.48 -9.20 18.88
C ARG A 175 14.25 -9.88 19.49
N ASP A 176 13.95 -9.60 20.75
CA ASP A 176 12.83 -10.16 21.49
C ASP A 176 11.47 -9.87 20.81
N TYR A 177 11.40 -8.79 20.01
CA TYR A 177 10.24 -8.48 19.19
C TYR A 177 9.89 -9.58 18.17
N LEU A 178 10.88 -10.32 17.69
CA LEU A 178 10.67 -11.34 16.65
C LEU A 178 10.16 -12.67 17.24
N ASN A 179 10.17 -12.84 18.55
CA ASN A 179 9.74 -14.05 19.25
C ASN A 179 10.47 -15.31 18.72
N LEU A 180 11.74 -15.16 18.36
CA LEU A 180 12.58 -16.22 17.83
C LEU A 180 13.49 -16.78 18.93
N MET A 181 13.76 -18.07 18.88
CA MET A 181 14.78 -18.69 19.70
C MET A 181 16.14 -18.03 19.44
N ASN A 182 16.91 -17.80 20.50
CA ASN A 182 18.32 -17.47 20.36
C ASN A 182 19.10 -18.69 19.85
N SER A 183 20.38 -18.52 19.54
CA SER A 183 21.17 -19.59 18.93
C SER A 183 21.40 -20.75 19.88
N GLU A 184 21.60 -20.51 21.18
CA GLU A 184 21.75 -21.52 22.19
C GLU A 184 20.48 -22.37 22.32
N GLU A 185 19.33 -21.72 22.53
CA GLU A 185 18.05 -22.42 22.64
C GLU A 185 17.71 -23.21 21.36
N LEU A 186 18.02 -22.67 20.18
CA LEU A 186 17.74 -23.33 18.91
C LEU A 186 18.63 -24.57 18.71
N VAL A 187 19.93 -24.46 19.00
CA VAL A 187 20.86 -25.59 18.89
C VAL A 187 20.47 -26.69 19.87
N ASP A 188 20.18 -26.34 21.12
CA ASP A 188 19.79 -27.32 22.14
C ASP A 188 18.47 -27.99 21.76
N TRP A 189 17.49 -27.24 21.25
CA TRP A 189 16.25 -27.83 20.76
C TRP A 189 16.50 -28.79 19.59
N GLN A 190 17.36 -28.43 18.63
CA GLN A 190 17.66 -29.28 17.47
C GLN A 190 18.38 -30.57 17.89
N VAL A 191 19.31 -30.49 18.86
CA VAL A 191 19.97 -31.65 19.41
C VAL A 191 18.98 -32.59 20.14
N GLU A 192 18.08 -32.02 20.95
CA GLU A 192 17.04 -32.78 21.65
C GLU A 192 16.08 -33.46 20.67
N MET A 193 15.65 -32.74 19.64
CA MET A 193 14.77 -33.28 18.59
C MET A 193 15.46 -34.39 17.80
N PHE A 194 16.75 -34.25 17.49
CA PHE A 194 17.55 -35.30 16.85
C PHE A 194 17.61 -36.54 17.72
N ASN A 195 17.96 -36.40 18.99
CA ASN A 195 18.07 -37.53 19.92
C ASN A 195 16.74 -38.26 20.13
N THR A 196 15.62 -37.56 20.04
CA THR A 196 14.28 -38.10 20.30
C THR A 196 13.62 -38.71 19.07
N TYR A 197 13.76 -38.08 17.90
CA TYR A 197 12.93 -38.39 16.72
C TYR A 197 13.72 -38.68 15.45
N HIS A 198 15.06 -38.65 15.45
CA HIS A 198 15.80 -38.83 14.19
C HIS A 198 15.64 -40.26 13.65
N SER A 199 15.64 -40.34 12.32
CA SER A 199 15.78 -41.61 11.62
C SER A 199 17.23 -41.80 11.18
N PRO A 200 17.77 -43.03 11.11
CA PRO A 200 19.12 -43.27 10.63
C PRO A 200 19.32 -42.62 9.24
N TYR A 201 20.45 -41.94 9.07
CA TYR A 201 20.79 -41.24 7.86
C TYR A 201 21.03 -42.19 6.68
N SER A 202 20.21 -42.14 5.63
CA SER A 202 20.45 -42.94 4.43
C SER A 202 21.38 -42.18 3.45
N SER A 203 22.11 -42.94 2.60
CA SER A 203 23.01 -42.33 1.62
C SER A 203 22.29 -41.43 0.59
N SER A 204 20.99 -41.61 0.40
CA SER A 204 20.15 -40.74 -0.46
C SER A 204 19.91 -39.38 0.17
N ASP A 205 19.91 -39.28 1.49
CA ASP A 205 19.59 -38.06 2.23
C ASP A 205 20.76 -37.08 2.22
N LYS A 206 22.00 -37.57 2.02
CA LYS A 206 23.22 -36.74 1.91
C LYS A 206 23.19 -35.71 0.80
N ARG A 207 22.32 -35.85 -0.20
CA ARG A 207 22.12 -34.88 -1.27
C ARG A 207 21.39 -33.63 -0.82
N TYR A 208 20.61 -33.75 0.24
CA TYR A 208 19.79 -32.65 0.72
C TYR A 208 20.41 -32.04 1.98
N TYR A 209 20.47 -30.71 1.97
CA TYR A 209 20.86 -29.96 3.15
C TYR A 209 19.67 -29.88 4.12
N GLN A 210 19.93 -30.18 5.39
CA GLN A 210 18.94 -30.08 6.45
C GLN A 210 19.10 -28.75 7.24
N ASN A 211 20.17 -28.65 7.98
CA ASN A 211 20.75 -27.47 8.61
C ASN A 211 22.12 -27.86 9.19
N GLU A 212 22.90 -26.88 9.61
CA GLU A 212 24.29 -27.13 10.09
C GLU A 212 24.34 -28.07 11.28
N VAL A 213 23.42 -27.90 12.25
CA VAL A 213 23.38 -28.74 13.45
C VAL A 213 23.02 -30.18 13.11
N LEU A 214 21.97 -30.40 12.34
CA LEU A 214 21.56 -31.74 11.93
C LEU A 214 22.63 -32.45 11.09
N ASN A 215 23.25 -31.74 10.14
CA ASN A 215 24.34 -32.29 9.35
C ASN A 215 25.51 -32.72 10.25
N LEU A 216 25.88 -31.91 11.24
CA LEU A 216 26.95 -32.21 12.20
C LEU A 216 26.62 -33.44 13.02
N LEU A 217 25.39 -33.59 13.51
CA LEU A 217 24.94 -34.75 14.29
C LEU A 217 24.94 -36.01 13.43
N TYR A 218 24.52 -35.95 12.18
CA TYR A 218 24.59 -37.09 11.26
C TYR A 218 26.02 -37.48 10.87
N GLU A 219 26.94 -36.52 10.71
CA GLU A 219 28.35 -36.82 10.43
C GLU A 219 29.02 -37.48 11.65
N ASN A 220 28.61 -37.12 12.86
CA ASN A 220 29.05 -37.80 14.10
C ASN A 220 28.45 -39.21 14.20
N GLU A 221 27.16 -39.40 13.97
CA GLU A 221 26.51 -40.72 13.94
C GLU A 221 27.15 -41.65 12.90
N ALA A 222 27.58 -41.11 11.75
CA ALA A 222 28.28 -41.86 10.71
C ALA A 222 29.76 -42.17 11.07
N GLY A 223 30.27 -41.64 12.18
CA GLY A 223 31.66 -41.81 12.61
C GLY A 223 32.68 -40.99 11.79
N ASN A 224 32.22 -40.00 11.02
CA ASN A 224 33.09 -39.13 10.22
C ASN A 224 33.78 -38.06 11.06
N ILE A 225 33.18 -37.67 12.20
CA ILE A 225 33.75 -36.73 13.17
C ILE A 225 33.63 -37.30 14.60
N SER A 226 34.54 -36.89 15.47
CA SER A 226 34.51 -37.30 16.89
C SER A 226 33.48 -36.51 17.69
N ASP A 227 33.07 -37.03 18.85
CA ASP A 227 32.22 -36.36 19.81
C ASP A 227 32.81 -35.00 20.26
N ASP A 228 34.13 -34.96 20.45
CA ASP A 228 34.82 -33.71 20.84
C ASP A 228 34.71 -32.64 19.75
N GLU A 229 34.89 -33.02 18.49
CA GLU A 229 34.75 -32.10 17.36
C GLU A 229 33.30 -31.67 17.17
N MET A 230 32.34 -32.58 17.25
CA MET A 230 30.91 -32.25 17.20
C MET A 230 30.55 -31.25 18.30
N ASN A 231 30.93 -31.50 19.53
CA ASN A 231 30.63 -30.62 20.66
C ASN A 231 31.32 -29.25 20.51
N ARG A 232 32.54 -29.22 19.97
CA ARG A 232 33.23 -27.97 19.66
C ARG A 232 32.44 -27.12 18.64
N GLN A 233 31.99 -27.73 17.57
CA GLN A 233 31.20 -27.04 16.51
C GLN A 233 29.82 -26.58 17.04
N LEU A 234 29.12 -27.42 17.81
CA LEU A 234 27.85 -27.04 18.44
C LEU A 234 28.03 -25.82 19.36
N ASN A 235 29.16 -25.76 20.10
CA ASN A 235 29.45 -24.58 20.94
C ASN A 235 29.71 -23.32 20.11
N ILE A 236 30.34 -23.43 18.95
CA ILE A 236 30.48 -22.29 18.00
C ILE A 236 29.10 -21.82 17.59
N TYR A 237 28.20 -22.72 17.16
CA TYR A 237 26.84 -22.35 16.74
C TYR A 237 26.02 -21.72 17.87
N ARG A 238 26.10 -22.22 19.12
CA ARG A 238 25.42 -21.62 20.28
C ARG A 238 25.81 -20.16 20.51
N ASN A 239 27.07 -19.82 20.23
CA ASN A 239 27.60 -18.47 20.45
C ASN A 239 27.46 -17.52 19.25
N ARG A 240 27.06 -18.02 18.08
CA ARG A 240 26.83 -17.19 16.89
C ARG A 240 25.49 -16.46 16.96
N ASN A 241 25.45 -15.27 16.33
CA ASN A 241 24.23 -14.47 16.20
C ASN A 241 24.28 -13.65 14.92
N ASN A 242 23.44 -13.97 13.97
CA ASN A 242 23.40 -13.31 12.67
C ASN A 242 22.59 -12.00 12.66
N TYR A 243 21.90 -11.65 13.74
CA TYR A 243 20.98 -10.51 13.74
C TYR A 243 21.66 -9.18 13.39
N ASN A 244 22.80 -8.89 14.04
CA ASN A 244 23.53 -7.66 13.78
C ASN A 244 24.12 -7.64 12.36
N GLU A 245 24.66 -8.76 11.88
CA GLU A 245 25.16 -8.87 10.51
C GLU A 245 24.04 -8.61 9.48
N LEU A 246 22.87 -9.21 9.66
CA LEU A 246 21.72 -8.99 8.78
C LEU A 246 21.25 -7.54 8.84
N LYS A 247 21.16 -6.97 10.05
CA LYS A 247 20.78 -5.58 10.25
C LYS A 247 21.76 -4.64 9.53
N ASP A 248 23.06 -4.79 9.79
CA ASP A 248 24.07 -3.86 9.31
C ASP A 248 24.29 -3.97 7.78
N ASN A 249 24.14 -5.16 7.21
CA ASN A 249 24.34 -5.37 5.77
C ASN A 249 23.10 -5.08 4.93
N PHE A 250 21.90 -5.41 5.40
CA PHE A 250 20.69 -5.37 4.59
C PHE A 250 19.67 -4.30 5.00
N LEU A 251 19.76 -3.77 6.22
CA LEU A 251 18.76 -2.85 6.72
C LEU A 251 19.33 -1.44 6.90
N ARG A 252 18.42 -0.47 6.88
CA ARG A 252 18.69 0.96 7.15
C ARG A 252 17.48 1.60 7.82
N THR A 253 17.69 2.75 8.44
CA THR A 253 16.58 3.61 8.87
C THR A 253 15.73 3.97 7.66
N ALA A 254 14.41 3.73 7.74
CA ALA A 254 13.49 4.15 6.70
C ALA A 254 13.19 5.64 6.81
N ILE A 255 13.09 6.32 5.67
CA ILE A 255 12.78 7.74 5.60
C ILE A 255 11.69 7.96 4.55
N THR A 256 10.62 8.62 4.95
CA THR A 256 9.56 9.04 4.04
C THR A 256 9.50 10.55 3.97
N HIS A 257 9.69 11.11 2.78
CA HIS A 257 9.50 12.53 2.50
C HIS A 257 8.16 12.73 1.80
N GLN A 258 7.37 13.69 2.29
CA GLN A 258 6.11 14.08 1.64
C GLN A 258 6.06 15.59 1.52
N HIS A 259 5.73 16.07 0.33
CA HIS A 259 5.59 17.49 0.02
C HIS A 259 4.30 17.71 -0.77
N ASN A 260 3.51 18.68 -0.36
CA ASN A 260 2.28 19.07 -1.05
C ASN A 260 2.23 20.60 -1.15
N LEU A 261 2.08 21.11 -2.35
CA LEU A 261 1.84 22.51 -2.63
C LEU A 261 0.46 22.65 -3.24
N ALA A 262 -0.39 23.46 -2.63
CA ALA A 262 -1.75 23.69 -3.10
C ALA A 262 -2.07 25.18 -3.24
N LEU A 263 -2.78 25.52 -4.29
CA LEU A 263 -3.34 26.83 -4.57
C LEU A 263 -4.87 26.70 -4.59
N ARG A 264 -5.57 27.45 -3.75
CA ARG A 264 -7.04 27.41 -3.65
C ARG A 264 -7.61 28.80 -3.56
N GLY A 265 -8.78 29.00 -4.13
CA GLY A 265 -9.48 30.26 -4.03
C GLY A 265 -10.87 30.20 -4.64
N SER A 266 -11.65 31.24 -4.38
CA SER A 266 -12.96 31.44 -4.99
C SER A 266 -13.29 32.92 -5.17
N SER A 267 -14.14 33.15 -6.15
CA SER A 267 -14.87 34.40 -6.34
C SER A 267 -16.37 34.09 -6.49
N ASP A 268 -17.19 35.06 -6.71
CA ASP A 268 -18.64 34.88 -6.85
C ASP A 268 -19.02 33.84 -7.95
N ARG A 269 -18.22 33.77 -9.02
CA ARG A 269 -18.50 32.90 -10.17
C ARG A 269 -17.55 31.74 -10.33
N TYR A 270 -16.40 31.76 -9.65
CA TYR A 270 -15.32 30.82 -9.91
C TYR A 270 -14.73 30.26 -8.61
N GLN A 271 -14.61 28.95 -8.56
CA GLN A 271 -13.87 28.25 -7.50
C GLN A 271 -12.78 27.39 -8.14
N TYR A 272 -11.60 27.36 -7.53
CA TYR A 272 -10.51 26.53 -8.01
C TYR A 272 -9.67 25.97 -6.86
N SER A 273 -9.12 24.81 -7.12
CA SER A 273 -8.11 24.15 -6.29
C SER A 273 -7.15 23.44 -7.22
N ALA A 274 -5.87 23.73 -7.10
CA ALA A 274 -4.80 23.04 -7.82
C ALA A 274 -3.73 22.63 -6.84
N SER A 275 -3.25 21.40 -6.93
CA SER A 275 -2.17 20.92 -6.08
C SER A 275 -1.22 19.99 -6.83
N VAL A 276 0.04 19.98 -6.37
CA VAL A 276 1.08 19.05 -6.79
C VAL A 276 1.65 18.42 -5.52
N ASN A 277 1.83 17.12 -5.54
CA ASN A 277 2.42 16.37 -4.43
C ASN A 277 3.57 15.50 -4.91
N TYR A 278 4.56 15.36 -4.06
CA TYR A 278 5.68 14.45 -4.21
C TYR A 278 5.85 13.64 -2.93
N MET A 279 6.11 12.37 -3.08
CA MET A 279 6.47 11.48 -1.98
C MET A 279 7.63 10.58 -2.42
N GLN A 280 8.64 10.49 -1.57
CA GLN A 280 9.69 9.50 -1.66
C GLN A 280 9.67 8.65 -0.39
N ASN A 281 9.71 7.35 -0.56
CA ASN A 281 9.74 6.39 0.53
C ASN A 281 10.95 5.49 0.39
N ILE A 282 11.97 5.75 1.21
CA ILE A 282 13.18 4.95 1.36
C ILE A 282 12.87 3.88 2.40
N LEU A 283 12.77 2.61 1.97
CA LEU A 283 12.35 1.51 2.83
C LEU A 283 13.48 1.02 3.75
N GLN A 284 13.14 0.25 4.77
CA GLN A 284 14.12 -0.30 5.72
C GLN A 284 15.10 -1.28 5.07
N THR A 285 14.68 -2.03 4.06
CA THR A 285 15.61 -2.87 3.28
C THR A 285 16.40 -1.99 2.33
N LYS A 286 17.73 -2.10 2.34
CA LYS A 286 18.62 -1.41 1.38
C LYS A 286 18.25 -1.80 -0.05
N GLY A 287 18.41 -0.86 -0.99
CA GLY A 287 18.05 -1.10 -2.40
C GLY A 287 16.55 -1.10 -2.68
N GLN A 288 15.69 -0.67 -1.74
CA GLN A 288 14.25 -0.62 -1.93
C GLN A 288 13.74 0.81 -1.73
N ASP A 289 13.26 1.41 -2.82
CA ASP A 289 12.75 2.77 -2.85
C ASP A 289 11.46 2.85 -3.67
N ASN A 290 10.55 3.74 -3.28
CA ASN A 290 9.41 4.09 -4.12
C ASN A 290 9.17 5.59 -4.13
N ASP A 291 8.76 6.09 -5.29
CA ASP A 291 8.47 7.49 -5.55
C ASP A 291 7.07 7.65 -6.08
N ARG A 292 6.42 8.75 -5.70
CA ARG A 292 5.13 9.15 -6.25
C ARG A 292 5.10 10.65 -6.52
N VAL A 293 4.67 11.00 -7.71
CA VAL A 293 4.29 12.37 -8.07
C VAL A 293 2.81 12.37 -8.41
N GLY A 294 2.08 13.35 -7.92
CA GLY A 294 0.66 13.50 -8.20
C GLY A 294 0.28 14.96 -8.43
N PHE A 295 -0.79 15.16 -9.17
CA PHE A 295 -1.43 16.46 -9.31
C PHE A 295 -2.94 16.33 -9.22
N ASN A 296 -3.58 17.38 -8.73
CA ASN A 296 -5.03 17.49 -8.66
C ASN A 296 -5.45 18.91 -9.07
N LEU A 297 -6.38 19.00 -9.99
CA LEU A 297 -7.00 20.25 -10.42
C LEU A 297 -8.51 20.12 -10.28
N ARG A 298 -9.13 21.11 -9.66
CA ARG A 298 -10.58 21.26 -9.58
C ARG A 298 -10.96 22.68 -9.88
N SER A 299 -11.98 22.81 -10.66
CA SER A 299 -12.51 24.10 -11.09
C SER A 299 -14.02 24.02 -11.18
N SER A 300 -14.70 25.01 -10.65
CA SER A 300 -16.14 25.18 -10.80
C SER A 300 -16.42 26.59 -11.31
N TYR A 301 -17.24 26.70 -12.30
CA TYR A 301 -17.59 28.00 -12.90
C TYR A 301 -19.10 28.14 -13.04
N ASN A 302 -19.66 29.22 -12.50
CA ASN A 302 -21.05 29.60 -12.64
C ASN A 302 -21.19 30.50 -13.89
N PHE A 303 -21.61 29.92 -15.02
CA PHE A 303 -21.87 30.67 -16.27
C PHE A 303 -23.04 31.62 -16.08
N PHE A 304 -24.10 31.10 -15.45
CA PHE A 304 -25.33 31.78 -15.11
C PHE A 304 -25.78 31.33 -13.73
N GLU A 305 -26.76 32.02 -13.14
CA GLU A 305 -27.34 31.59 -11.84
C GLU A 305 -27.96 30.18 -11.89
N TRP A 306 -28.35 29.75 -13.09
CA TRP A 306 -28.96 28.45 -13.35
C TRP A 306 -28.01 27.41 -13.95
N LEU A 307 -26.79 27.78 -14.37
CA LEU A 307 -25.84 26.85 -15.01
C LEU A 307 -24.44 26.92 -14.36
N ARG A 308 -24.01 25.81 -13.78
CA ARG A 308 -22.64 25.60 -13.27
C ARG A 308 -21.98 24.44 -13.99
N ALA A 309 -20.70 24.60 -14.34
CA ALA A 309 -19.84 23.51 -14.79
C ALA A 309 -18.73 23.24 -13.78
N ASP A 310 -18.47 21.97 -13.53
CA ASP A 310 -17.40 21.50 -12.69
C ASP A 310 -16.42 20.67 -13.54
N LEU A 311 -15.12 20.91 -13.36
CA LEU A 311 -14.01 20.14 -13.95
C LEU A 311 -13.14 19.62 -12.85
N GLY A 312 -12.84 18.32 -12.87
CA GLY A 312 -11.85 17.67 -12.01
C GLY A 312 -10.83 16.92 -12.86
N VAL A 313 -9.55 17.09 -12.58
CA VAL A 313 -8.47 16.33 -13.20
C VAL A 313 -7.54 15.87 -12.11
N VAL A 314 -7.29 14.56 -12.06
CA VAL A 314 -6.33 13.93 -11.12
C VAL A 314 -5.36 13.10 -11.93
N GLY A 315 -4.08 13.21 -11.62
CA GLY A 315 -3.06 12.36 -12.20
C GLY A 315 -2.05 11.94 -11.15
N SER A 316 -1.52 10.73 -11.29
CA SER A 316 -0.40 10.28 -10.49
C SER A 316 0.53 9.36 -11.28
N TYR A 317 1.81 9.47 -10.98
CA TYR A 317 2.85 8.56 -11.40
C TYR A 317 3.50 7.95 -10.17
N THR A 318 3.56 6.63 -10.13
CA THR A 318 4.22 5.89 -9.05
C THR A 318 5.29 5.00 -9.67
N LYS A 319 6.47 4.97 -9.06
CA LYS A 319 7.58 4.09 -9.41
C LYS A 319 8.05 3.37 -8.16
N ALA A 320 8.31 2.07 -8.25
CA ALA A 320 9.02 1.31 -7.24
C ALA A 320 10.17 0.56 -7.90
N ASP A 321 11.31 0.54 -7.22
CA ASP A 321 12.53 -0.12 -7.69
C ASP A 321 13.16 -0.84 -6.49
N TYR A 322 13.23 -2.16 -6.54
CA TYR A 322 13.65 -2.98 -5.41
C TYR A 322 14.69 -4.00 -5.85
N ASP A 323 15.81 -4.00 -5.15
CA ASP A 323 16.67 -5.17 -5.07
C ASP A 323 15.98 -6.18 -4.14
N ASN A 324 15.62 -7.35 -4.63
CA ASN A 324 14.82 -8.33 -3.87
C ASN A 324 15.30 -9.78 -4.00
N GLY A 325 16.53 -9.99 -4.41
CA GLY A 325 17.15 -11.33 -4.45
C GLY A 325 17.31 -11.96 -3.06
N PHE A 326 17.45 -11.10 -2.05
CA PHE A 326 17.45 -11.50 -0.64
C PHE A 326 16.67 -10.47 0.19
N THR A 327 15.74 -10.94 1.02
CA THR A 327 14.96 -10.07 1.91
C THR A 327 15.13 -10.57 3.34
N PRO A 328 15.85 -9.84 4.21
CA PRO A 328 16.15 -10.29 5.58
C PRO A 328 14.91 -10.61 6.40
N SER A 329 13.82 -9.88 6.21
CA SER A 329 12.56 -10.11 6.93
C SER A 329 12.02 -11.53 6.77
N THR A 330 12.16 -12.13 5.58
CA THR A 330 11.73 -13.52 5.35
C THR A 330 12.55 -14.52 6.15
N TYR A 331 13.84 -14.22 6.37
CA TYR A 331 14.74 -15.08 7.11
C TYR A 331 14.69 -14.83 8.63
N LEU A 332 14.43 -13.60 9.04
CA LEU A 332 14.26 -13.25 10.46
C LEU A 332 12.93 -13.75 11.05
N THR A 333 11.89 -13.93 10.22
CA THR A 333 10.55 -14.28 10.72
C THR A 333 10.13 -15.73 10.49
N GLY A 334 10.92 -16.55 9.80
CA GLY A 334 10.32 -17.85 9.50
C GLY A 334 11.16 -18.93 8.89
N GLY A 335 12.47 -18.95 8.97
CA GLY A 335 13.04 -20.09 8.32
C GLY A 335 14.54 -20.31 8.38
N ARG A 336 15.26 -19.42 8.99
CA ARG A 336 16.72 -19.60 9.08
C ARG A 336 17.21 -19.50 10.52
N ALA A 337 18.21 -20.32 10.80
CA ALA A 337 18.77 -20.40 12.13
C ALA A 337 19.51 -19.12 12.51
N SER A 338 19.34 -18.70 13.75
CA SER A 338 20.01 -17.53 14.31
C SER A 338 21.54 -17.65 14.35
N TYR A 339 22.07 -18.86 14.26
CA TYR A 339 23.51 -19.13 14.19
C TYR A 339 24.09 -19.11 12.77
N GLN A 340 23.27 -18.99 11.73
CA GLN A 340 23.74 -18.87 10.33
C GLN A 340 24.25 -17.46 10.08
N THR A 341 25.54 -17.23 10.28
CA THR A 341 26.22 -15.97 9.99
C THR A 341 26.48 -15.78 8.50
N LEU A 342 26.68 -14.53 8.05
CA LEU A 342 27.03 -14.21 6.67
C LEU A 342 28.49 -14.54 6.35
N PHE A 343 29.35 -14.49 7.35
CA PHE A 343 30.77 -14.68 7.25
C PHE A 343 31.26 -15.69 8.27
N ASP A 344 32.36 -16.36 7.93
CA ASP A 344 33.14 -17.14 8.88
C ASP A 344 34.02 -16.24 9.78
N GLU A 345 34.84 -16.87 10.65
CA GLU A 345 35.74 -16.13 11.56
C GLU A 345 36.87 -15.40 10.84
N ASP A 346 37.20 -15.82 9.61
CA ASP A 346 38.23 -15.20 8.76
C ASP A 346 37.65 -14.12 7.83
N GLY A 347 36.33 -13.90 7.86
CA GLY A 347 35.62 -12.91 7.04
C GLY A 347 35.26 -13.41 5.64
N ASN A 348 35.35 -14.69 5.35
CA ASN A 348 34.90 -15.24 4.07
C ASN A 348 33.37 -15.40 4.08
N PRO A 349 32.68 -15.13 2.95
CA PRO A 349 31.24 -15.33 2.86
C PRO A 349 30.86 -16.80 3.01
N LEU A 350 29.83 -17.08 3.82
CA LEU A 350 29.31 -18.42 4.03
C LEU A 350 28.17 -18.72 3.06
N ASN A 351 28.19 -19.94 2.53
CA ASN A 351 27.12 -20.49 1.72
C ASN A 351 25.88 -20.79 2.61
N TRP A 352 24.76 -20.13 2.32
CA TRP A 352 23.49 -20.41 2.96
C TRP A 352 22.73 -21.47 2.16
N TYR A 353 23.09 -22.72 2.35
CA TYR A 353 22.49 -23.85 1.63
C TYR A 353 20.96 -23.75 1.59
N GLN A 354 20.39 -23.89 0.42
CA GLN A 354 18.95 -23.81 0.22
C GLN A 354 18.28 -25.18 0.34
N THR A 355 18.65 -26.10 -0.53
CA THR A 355 18.07 -27.44 -0.58
C THR A 355 19.12 -28.54 -0.74
N LYS A 356 20.26 -28.25 -1.36
CA LYS A 356 21.31 -29.22 -1.68
C LYS A 356 22.49 -29.08 -0.72
N SER A 357 23.09 -30.20 -0.35
CA SER A 357 24.34 -30.23 0.41
C SER A 357 25.53 -29.78 -0.44
N GLN A 358 26.67 -29.46 0.17
CA GLN A 358 27.89 -29.12 -0.55
C GLN A 358 28.32 -30.26 -1.48
N SER A 359 28.27 -31.50 -1.01
CA SER A 359 28.64 -32.67 -1.83
C SER A 359 27.75 -32.83 -3.08
N GLU A 360 26.48 -32.50 -3.00
CA GLU A 360 25.58 -32.53 -4.15
C GLU A 360 25.85 -31.34 -5.09
N ILE A 361 26.14 -30.15 -4.56
CA ILE A 361 26.56 -29.00 -5.35
C ILE A 361 27.85 -29.33 -6.12
N ASP A 362 28.86 -29.88 -5.45
CA ASP A 362 30.13 -30.28 -6.06
C ASP A 362 29.92 -31.36 -7.15
N ARG A 363 29.02 -32.32 -6.92
CA ARG A 363 28.63 -33.33 -7.91
C ARG A 363 28.01 -32.68 -9.16
N LEU A 364 27.10 -31.72 -8.99
CA LEU A 364 26.46 -31.00 -10.09
C LEU A 364 27.48 -30.21 -10.89
N VAL A 365 28.37 -29.48 -10.23
CA VAL A 365 29.47 -28.74 -10.86
C VAL A 365 30.41 -29.70 -11.59
N GLY A 366 30.73 -30.83 -10.97
CA GLY A 366 31.53 -31.89 -11.61
C GLY A 366 30.90 -32.50 -12.86
N LEU A 367 29.59 -32.44 -13.00
CA LEU A 367 28.85 -32.81 -14.22
C LEU A 367 28.80 -31.67 -15.24
N GLY A 368 29.29 -30.46 -14.92
CA GLY A 368 29.25 -29.28 -15.77
C GLY A 368 27.96 -28.46 -15.63
N LEU A 369 27.13 -28.73 -14.61
CA LEU A 369 25.94 -27.95 -14.28
C LEU A 369 26.32 -26.70 -13.45
N ASN A 370 25.39 -25.79 -13.28
CA ASN A 370 25.62 -24.56 -12.52
C ASN A 370 25.86 -24.86 -11.02
N ASP A 371 26.77 -24.11 -10.42
CA ASP A 371 26.94 -24.04 -8.96
C ASP A 371 25.67 -23.45 -8.31
N GLU A 372 25.10 -24.15 -7.33
CA GLU A 372 23.91 -23.73 -6.60
C GLU A 372 24.22 -23.17 -5.20
N SER A 373 25.42 -22.66 -5.00
CA SER A 373 25.76 -21.92 -3.79
C SER A 373 24.95 -20.63 -3.69
N PHE A 374 24.58 -20.28 -2.46
CA PHE A 374 23.75 -19.11 -2.17
C PHE A 374 24.45 -18.21 -1.15
N TYR A 375 24.91 -17.07 -1.60
CA TYR A 375 25.54 -16.05 -0.75
C TYR A 375 24.60 -14.84 -0.63
N PRO A 376 24.00 -14.59 0.55
CA PRO A 376 22.94 -13.59 0.71
C PRO A 376 23.29 -12.19 0.20
N LEU A 377 24.52 -11.72 0.45
CA LEU A 377 24.98 -10.40 0.00
C LEU A 377 25.05 -10.25 -1.52
N GLU A 378 25.48 -11.32 -2.21
CA GLU A 378 25.51 -11.33 -3.66
C GLU A 378 24.11 -11.47 -4.25
N GLU A 379 23.29 -12.35 -3.66
CA GLU A 379 21.93 -12.61 -4.14
C GLU A 379 21.03 -11.38 -4.02
N MET A 380 21.26 -10.48 -3.06
CA MET A 380 20.48 -9.26 -2.90
C MET A 380 20.30 -8.50 -4.21
N HIS A 381 21.39 -8.37 -5.00
CA HIS A 381 21.40 -7.60 -6.25
C HIS A 381 21.14 -8.44 -7.50
N ARG A 382 21.00 -9.77 -7.36
CA ARG A 382 20.80 -10.71 -8.50
C ARG A 382 19.34 -10.85 -8.92
N LYS A 383 18.41 -10.29 -8.12
CA LYS A 383 17.01 -10.19 -8.48
C LYS A 383 16.53 -8.77 -8.24
N SER A 384 15.84 -8.20 -9.21
CA SER A 384 15.22 -6.88 -9.05
C SER A 384 13.74 -6.91 -9.42
N TYR A 385 12.98 -6.13 -8.69
CA TYR A 385 11.58 -5.83 -8.95
C TYR A 385 11.46 -4.37 -9.36
N PHE A 386 10.83 -4.14 -10.48
CA PHE A 386 10.51 -2.81 -10.96
C PHE A 386 9.02 -2.69 -11.21
N SER A 387 8.41 -1.63 -10.72
CA SER A 387 7.04 -1.32 -11.09
C SER A 387 6.85 0.16 -11.37
N LYS A 388 5.96 0.47 -12.31
CA LYS A 388 5.48 1.83 -12.57
C LYS A 388 3.99 1.81 -12.85
N SER A 389 3.30 2.85 -12.40
CA SER A 389 1.88 3.04 -12.64
C SER A 389 1.60 4.48 -12.98
N ASN A 390 0.81 4.69 -14.04
CA ASN A 390 0.30 5.99 -14.46
C ASN A 390 -1.22 5.98 -14.30
N TYR A 391 -1.74 6.81 -13.43
CA TYR A 391 -3.17 6.99 -13.23
C TYR A 391 -3.60 8.37 -13.70
N SER A 392 -4.72 8.45 -14.40
CA SER A 392 -5.39 9.71 -14.75
C SER A 392 -6.90 9.57 -14.64
N ASN A 393 -7.54 10.61 -14.13
CA ASN A 393 -8.98 10.73 -14.01
C ASN A 393 -9.40 12.13 -14.45
N VAL A 394 -10.35 12.22 -15.35
CA VAL A 394 -10.97 13.46 -15.79
C VAL A 394 -12.47 13.36 -15.53
N ASN A 395 -13.01 14.31 -14.79
CA ASN A 395 -14.42 14.38 -14.41
C ASN A 395 -14.99 15.74 -14.84
N VAL A 396 -16.05 15.73 -15.59
CA VAL A 396 -16.81 16.94 -16.01
C VAL A 396 -18.24 16.79 -15.53
N ALA A 397 -18.77 17.83 -14.89
CA ALA A 397 -20.18 17.87 -14.50
C ALA A 397 -20.83 19.19 -14.91
N LEU A 398 -22.10 19.11 -15.27
CA LEU A 398 -22.99 20.24 -15.53
C LEU A 398 -24.15 20.18 -14.53
N ASN A 399 -24.32 21.24 -13.78
CA ASN A 399 -25.43 21.39 -12.84
C ASN A 399 -26.37 22.48 -13.37
N VAL A 400 -27.61 22.11 -13.62
CA VAL A 400 -28.64 22.97 -14.19
C VAL A 400 -29.78 23.15 -13.19
N LYS A 401 -29.98 24.34 -12.68
CA LYS A 401 -31.18 24.73 -11.90
C LYS A 401 -32.33 24.98 -12.84
N VAL A 402 -33.33 24.09 -12.86
CA VAL A 402 -34.46 24.18 -13.80
C VAL A 402 -35.51 25.14 -13.26
N ILE A 403 -35.88 24.96 -12.00
CA ILE A 403 -36.74 25.82 -11.20
C ILE A 403 -36.28 25.78 -9.75
N GLU A 404 -36.87 26.59 -8.89
CA GLU A 404 -36.59 26.55 -7.46
C GLU A 404 -36.85 25.15 -6.86
N GLY A 405 -35.81 24.54 -6.29
CA GLY A 405 -35.85 23.22 -5.70
C GLY A 405 -35.69 22.08 -6.69
N LEU A 406 -35.55 22.30 -8.00
CA LEU A 406 -35.33 21.27 -9.01
C LEU A 406 -34.03 21.50 -9.76
N ASP A 407 -33.08 20.61 -9.56
CA ASP A 407 -31.77 20.63 -10.19
C ASP A 407 -31.53 19.36 -11.02
N VAL A 408 -30.84 19.49 -12.16
CA VAL A 408 -30.36 18.42 -13.01
C VAL A 408 -28.84 18.38 -12.96
N ASP A 409 -28.26 17.24 -12.63
CA ASP A 409 -26.81 16.98 -12.63
C ASP A 409 -26.49 16.01 -13.77
N LEU A 410 -25.63 16.42 -14.68
CA LEU A 410 -25.06 15.59 -15.74
C LEU A 410 -23.59 15.45 -15.50
N ARG A 411 -23.08 14.21 -15.45
CA ARG A 411 -21.69 13.94 -15.14
C ARG A 411 -21.07 12.92 -16.09
N TYR A 412 -19.85 13.22 -16.52
CA TYR A 412 -19.03 12.33 -17.32
C TYR A 412 -17.65 12.19 -16.70
N GLN A 413 -17.19 10.96 -16.52
CA GLN A 413 -15.86 10.65 -16.00
C GLN A 413 -15.13 9.69 -16.91
N LEU A 414 -13.85 9.95 -17.11
CA LEU A 414 -12.88 9.05 -17.75
C LEU A 414 -11.78 8.71 -16.76
N GLU A 415 -11.46 7.43 -16.63
CA GLU A 415 -10.31 6.97 -15.84
C GLU A 415 -9.43 6.08 -16.71
N LYS A 416 -8.14 6.25 -16.54
CA LYS A 416 -7.12 5.41 -17.17
C LYS A 416 -6.04 5.06 -16.15
N ASN A 417 -5.71 3.77 -16.06
CA ASN A 417 -4.61 3.29 -15.24
C ASN A 417 -3.77 2.30 -16.07
N ASN A 418 -2.51 2.65 -16.30
CA ASN A 418 -1.55 1.82 -17.00
C ASN A 418 -0.45 1.43 -16.02
N SER A 419 -0.20 0.15 -15.86
CA SER A 419 0.85 -0.35 -14.98
C SER A 419 1.76 -1.35 -15.69
N LEU A 420 3.01 -1.32 -15.30
CA LEU A 420 4.04 -2.27 -15.69
C LEU A 420 4.67 -2.81 -14.41
N VAL A 421 4.79 -4.12 -14.30
CA VAL A 421 5.55 -4.82 -13.27
C VAL A 421 6.54 -5.72 -13.97
N GLN A 422 7.80 -5.68 -13.54
CA GLN A 422 8.88 -6.51 -14.05
C GLN A 422 9.64 -7.14 -12.89
N ASN A 423 9.88 -8.45 -12.95
CA ASN A 423 10.84 -9.15 -12.13
C ASN A 423 11.99 -9.62 -13.02
N TYR A 424 13.19 -9.19 -12.70
CA TYR A 424 14.39 -9.61 -13.40
C TYR A 424 15.26 -10.48 -12.51
N TYR A 425 15.77 -11.57 -13.06
CA TYR A 425 16.69 -12.50 -12.44
C TYR A 425 17.98 -12.52 -13.26
N ALA A 426 19.08 -12.12 -12.65
CA ALA A 426 20.39 -12.19 -13.30
C ALA A 426 20.79 -13.66 -13.58
N PRO A 427 21.61 -13.92 -14.59
CA PRO A 427 22.10 -15.29 -14.87
C PRO A 427 22.74 -15.97 -13.66
N GLN A 428 23.41 -15.18 -12.80
CA GLN A 428 24.09 -15.65 -11.59
C GLN A 428 23.14 -15.83 -10.39
N SER A 429 21.84 -15.49 -10.50
CA SER A 429 20.91 -15.67 -9.37
C SER A 429 20.72 -17.16 -9.06
N TYR A 430 20.67 -17.50 -7.79
CA TYR A 430 20.41 -18.87 -7.34
C TYR A 430 19.14 -19.45 -7.98
N THR A 431 18.06 -18.67 -8.00
CA THR A 431 16.78 -19.10 -8.55
C THR A 431 16.93 -19.58 -9.99
N LEU A 432 17.63 -18.81 -10.84
CA LEU A 432 17.78 -19.15 -12.26
C LEU A 432 18.77 -20.29 -12.48
N ARG A 433 19.89 -20.32 -11.74
CA ARG A 433 20.86 -21.43 -11.79
C ARG A 433 20.20 -22.75 -11.41
N ASN A 434 19.42 -22.77 -10.33
CA ASN A 434 18.65 -23.94 -9.91
C ASN A 434 17.60 -24.34 -10.94
N GLN A 435 16.88 -23.40 -11.54
CA GLN A 435 15.89 -23.67 -12.57
C GLN A 435 16.52 -24.26 -13.83
N ILE A 436 17.66 -23.72 -14.28
CA ILE A 436 18.42 -24.24 -15.44
C ILE A 436 18.87 -25.67 -15.15
N ASN A 437 19.49 -25.93 -13.98
CA ASN A 437 19.94 -27.27 -13.60
C ASN A 437 18.80 -28.28 -13.57
N ASN A 438 17.67 -27.94 -12.94
CA ASN A 438 16.51 -28.83 -12.85
C ASN A 438 15.84 -29.09 -14.23
N SER A 439 16.08 -28.22 -15.19
CA SER A 439 15.57 -28.35 -16.58
C SER A 439 16.64 -28.85 -17.54
N SER A 440 17.81 -29.30 -17.09
CA SER A 440 18.89 -29.79 -17.91
C SER A 440 18.91 -31.30 -17.98
N ILE A 441 19.31 -31.84 -19.11
CA ILE A 441 19.48 -33.28 -19.37
C ILE A 441 20.98 -33.57 -19.48
N VAL A 442 21.48 -34.41 -18.61
CA VAL A 442 22.86 -34.94 -18.69
C VAL A 442 22.78 -36.23 -19.47
N ASN A 443 23.39 -36.28 -20.66
CA ASN A 443 23.42 -37.45 -21.52
C ASN A 443 24.45 -38.49 -21.04
N ALA A 444 24.34 -39.72 -21.53
CA ALA A 444 25.26 -40.79 -21.15
C ALA A 444 26.72 -40.55 -21.61
N ASP A 445 26.94 -39.70 -22.58
CA ASP A 445 28.26 -39.29 -23.09
C ASP A 445 28.86 -38.10 -22.29
N GLY A 446 28.15 -37.64 -21.25
CA GLY A 446 28.56 -36.49 -20.42
C GLY A 446 28.18 -35.12 -21.01
N SER A 447 27.60 -35.06 -22.21
CA SER A 447 27.11 -33.80 -22.76
C SER A 447 25.85 -33.31 -22.00
N ILE A 448 25.69 -31.97 -21.87
CA ILE A 448 24.55 -31.37 -21.22
C ILE A 448 23.68 -30.69 -22.26
N LYS A 449 22.39 -30.95 -22.19
CA LYS A 449 21.38 -30.22 -22.97
C LYS A 449 20.57 -29.36 -22.02
N HIS A 450 20.78 -28.04 -22.07
CA HIS A 450 19.95 -27.08 -21.37
C HIS A 450 18.62 -26.89 -22.11
N LEU A 451 17.49 -27.05 -21.43
CA LEU A 451 16.15 -26.82 -22.00
C LEU A 451 15.74 -25.34 -21.82
N ILE A 452 16.39 -24.61 -20.90
CA ILE A 452 16.25 -23.20 -20.69
C ILE A 452 17.50 -22.52 -21.28
N PRO A 453 17.36 -21.48 -22.15
CA PRO A 453 18.51 -20.75 -22.69
C PRO A 453 19.32 -20.08 -21.57
N GLU A 454 20.64 -20.04 -21.76
CA GLU A 454 21.54 -19.26 -20.91
C GLU A 454 21.25 -17.76 -21.04
N GLY A 455 21.44 -17.02 -19.97
CA GLY A 455 21.16 -15.59 -19.85
C GLY A 455 20.29 -15.30 -18.65
N GLY A 456 19.78 -14.07 -18.54
CA GLY A 456 18.84 -13.70 -17.50
C GLY A 456 17.42 -14.18 -17.77
N TYR A 457 16.59 -14.04 -16.78
CA TYR A 457 15.14 -14.26 -16.90
C TYR A 457 14.41 -12.99 -16.51
N ILE A 458 13.38 -12.63 -17.26
CA ILE A 458 12.48 -11.53 -16.92
C ILE A 458 11.03 -11.97 -17.09
N ASP A 459 10.23 -11.75 -16.09
CA ASP A 459 8.77 -11.76 -16.21
C ASP A 459 8.22 -10.33 -16.19
N GLU A 460 7.26 -10.08 -17.05
CA GLU A 460 6.67 -8.76 -17.24
C GLU A 460 5.15 -8.86 -17.26
N THR A 461 4.50 -8.10 -16.39
CA THR A 461 3.05 -7.90 -16.43
C THR A 461 2.74 -6.48 -16.83
N ARG A 462 1.99 -6.31 -17.91
CA ARG A 462 1.41 -5.03 -18.35
C ARG A 462 -0.09 -5.07 -18.15
N SER A 463 -0.62 -4.09 -17.44
CA SER A 463 -2.06 -3.98 -17.21
C SER A 463 -2.54 -2.59 -17.61
N ASP A 464 -3.58 -2.58 -18.45
CA ASP A 464 -4.27 -1.39 -18.91
C ASP A 464 -5.72 -1.46 -18.46
N LYS A 465 -6.16 -0.46 -17.70
CA LYS A 465 -7.54 -0.34 -17.23
C LYS A 465 -8.09 1.00 -17.64
N ASN A 466 -9.14 0.98 -18.45
CA ASN A 466 -9.87 2.15 -18.91
C ASN A 466 -11.30 2.05 -18.45
N SER A 467 -11.85 3.12 -17.88
CA SER A 467 -13.25 3.17 -17.51
C SER A 467 -13.88 4.50 -17.89
N TYR A 468 -15.19 4.48 -18.17
CA TYR A 468 -15.99 5.69 -18.24
C TYR A 468 -17.27 5.52 -17.42
N THR A 469 -17.74 6.64 -16.90
CA THR A 469 -19.01 6.74 -16.19
C THR A 469 -19.79 7.92 -16.76
N LEU A 470 -21.02 7.68 -17.16
CA LEU A 470 -21.98 8.71 -17.55
C LEU A 470 -23.17 8.65 -16.60
N ARG A 471 -23.52 9.78 -15.97
CA ARG A 471 -24.64 9.89 -15.03
C ARG A 471 -25.52 11.05 -15.40
N ALA A 472 -26.81 10.85 -15.31
CA ALA A 472 -27.83 11.90 -15.32
C ALA A 472 -28.71 11.74 -14.07
N GLN A 473 -28.90 12.81 -13.31
CA GLN A 473 -29.61 12.79 -12.04
C GLN A 473 -30.49 14.04 -11.92
N ILE A 474 -31.69 13.85 -11.40
CA ILE A 474 -32.63 14.91 -11.06
C ILE A 474 -32.73 14.92 -9.54
N ASN A 475 -32.54 16.08 -8.95
CA ASN A 475 -32.71 16.33 -7.53
C ASN A 475 -33.86 17.30 -7.33
N PHE A 476 -34.81 16.92 -6.49
CA PHE A 476 -35.87 17.80 -6.04
C PHE A 476 -35.76 17.98 -4.53
N ASN A 477 -35.67 19.23 -4.09
CA ASN A 477 -35.60 19.54 -2.66
C ASN A 477 -36.31 20.90 -2.44
N ARG A 478 -37.49 20.84 -1.84
CA ARG A 478 -38.30 22.03 -1.61
C ARG A 478 -39.06 21.98 -0.29
N THR A 479 -39.04 23.09 0.44
CA THR A 479 -39.84 23.30 1.63
C THR A 479 -41.10 24.06 1.29
N PHE A 480 -42.27 23.50 1.62
CA PHE A 480 -43.59 24.11 1.43
C PHE A 480 -44.10 24.62 2.77
N ASP A 481 -44.62 25.82 2.79
CA ASP A 481 -45.23 26.48 3.97
C ASP A 481 -44.32 26.47 5.22
N GLU A 482 -43.00 26.49 5.02
CA GLU A 482 -41.99 26.44 6.08
C GLU A 482 -42.13 25.21 7.03
N LYS A 483 -42.96 24.24 6.69
CA LYS A 483 -43.32 23.08 7.52
C LYS A 483 -43.09 21.72 6.85
N HIS A 484 -43.26 21.66 5.53
CA HIS A 484 -43.20 20.40 4.80
C HIS A 484 -42.01 20.39 3.85
N GLU A 485 -40.98 19.64 4.17
CA GLU A 485 -39.82 19.48 3.32
C GLU A 485 -39.95 18.19 2.50
N VAL A 486 -39.93 18.33 1.18
CA VAL A 486 -39.97 17.20 0.24
C VAL A 486 -38.62 17.10 -0.47
N SER A 487 -37.99 15.94 -0.37
CA SER A 487 -36.75 15.63 -1.05
C SER A 487 -36.91 14.35 -1.86
N ALA A 488 -36.55 14.42 -3.15
CA ALA A 488 -36.61 13.29 -4.07
C ALA A 488 -35.38 13.28 -4.98
N ILE A 489 -34.94 12.11 -5.36
CA ILE A 489 -33.84 11.89 -6.30
C ILE A 489 -34.26 10.84 -7.31
N ALA A 490 -33.98 11.09 -8.58
CA ALA A 490 -34.14 10.11 -9.65
C ALA A 490 -32.96 10.24 -10.63
N GLY A 491 -32.50 9.13 -11.20
CA GLY A 491 -31.41 9.19 -12.14
C GLY A 491 -31.02 7.86 -12.73
N GLY A 492 -30.07 7.90 -13.64
CA GLY A 492 -29.49 6.75 -14.27
C GLY A 492 -27.98 6.91 -14.44
N GLU A 493 -27.26 5.82 -14.30
CA GLU A 493 -25.82 5.74 -14.50
C GLU A 493 -25.47 4.60 -15.46
N ARG A 494 -24.62 4.89 -16.42
CA ARG A 494 -23.97 3.88 -17.26
C ARG A 494 -22.48 3.95 -17.02
N ARG A 495 -21.91 2.79 -16.73
CA ARG A 495 -20.50 2.62 -16.55
C ARG A 495 -19.96 1.46 -17.38
N ALA A 496 -18.77 1.60 -17.93
CA ALA A 496 -18.03 0.50 -18.52
C ALA A 496 -16.58 0.54 -18.01
N VAL A 497 -16.03 -0.65 -17.75
CA VAL A 497 -14.64 -0.86 -17.38
C VAL A 497 -14.08 -1.90 -18.34
N HIS A 498 -13.00 -1.53 -18.99
CA HIS A 498 -12.21 -2.45 -19.81
C HIS A 498 -10.84 -2.61 -19.18
N SER A 499 -10.47 -3.86 -18.89
CA SER A 499 -9.17 -4.19 -18.31
C SER A 499 -8.51 -5.27 -19.13
N THR A 500 -7.28 -5.02 -19.53
CA THR A 500 -6.42 -5.98 -20.24
C THR A 500 -5.16 -6.17 -19.41
N SER A 501 -4.76 -7.43 -19.24
CA SER A 501 -3.48 -7.76 -18.61
C SER A 501 -2.74 -8.75 -19.48
N THR A 502 -1.48 -8.45 -19.75
CA THR A 502 -0.59 -9.31 -20.52
C THR A 502 0.57 -9.70 -19.62
N TYR A 503 0.82 -10.98 -19.54
CA TYR A 503 1.96 -11.57 -18.83
C TYR A 503 2.88 -12.23 -19.84
N VAL A 504 4.17 -11.93 -19.74
CA VAL A 504 5.20 -12.47 -20.65
C VAL A 504 6.41 -12.87 -19.82
N GLU A 505 6.92 -14.06 -20.10
CA GLU A 505 8.20 -14.58 -19.57
C GLU A 505 9.21 -14.65 -20.71
N LYS A 506 10.46 -14.27 -20.41
CA LYS A 506 11.56 -14.32 -21.38
C LYS A 506 12.79 -14.89 -20.70
N TYR A 507 13.30 -15.97 -21.26
CA TYR A 507 14.55 -16.60 -20.88
C TYR A 507 15.69 -16.18 -21.82
N GLY A 508 16.92 -16.34 -21.39
CA GLY A 508 18.08 -15.88 -22.16
C GLY A 508 18.11 -14.35 -22.34
N TYR A 509 17.50 -13.62 -21.41
CA TYR A 509 17.35 -12.17 -21.49
C TYR A 509 18.66 -11.46 -21.15
N ASP A 510 19.08 -10.56 -22.03
CA ASP A 510 20.20 -9.64 -21.79
C ASP A 510 19.66 -8.25 -21.40
N LYS A 511 19.94 -7.82 -20.18
CA LYS A 511 19.47 -6.54 -19.65
C LYS A 511 20.06 -5.32 -20.40
N VAL A 512 21.25 -5.46 -20.99
CA VAL A 512 21.94 -4.36 -21.68
C VAL A 512 21.40 -4.20 -23.10
N THR A 513 21.32 -5.29 -23.84
CA THR A 513 20.86 -5.27 -25.24
C THR A 513 19.34 -5.38 -25.38
N VAL A 514 18.65 -5.71 -24.27
CA VAL A 514 17.20 -6.00 -24.25
C VAL A 514 16.82 -7.16 -25.18
N ALA A 515 17.83 -7.94 -25.63
CA ALA A 515 17.64 -9.13 -26.44
C ALA A 515 17.23 -10.34 -25.57
N HIS A 516 16.60 -11.32 -26.18
CA HIS A 516 16.25 -12.60 -25.54
C HIS A 516 16.23 -13.70 -26.57
N ASN A 517 16.52 -14.92 -26.15
CA ASN A 517 16.42 -16.12 -26.97
C ASN A 517 15.03 -16.75 -26.77
N TYR A 518 14.45 -17.26 -27.84
CA TYR A 518 13.18 -17.98 -27.85
C TYR A 518 13.41 -19.48 -27.66
#